data_4ae6d9a28c8aab50bb016b38354dced0
#
_entry.id   4ae6d9a28c8aab50bb016b38354dced0
#
_cell.length_a   1.000
_cell.length_b   1.000
_cell.length_c   1.000
_cell.angle_alpha   90.00
_cell.angle_beta   90.00
_cell.angle_gamma   90.00
#
_symmetry.space_group_name_H-M   'P 1'
#
loop_
_entity.id
_entity.type
_entity.pdbx_description
1 polymer ?
#
loop_
_entity_poly.entity_id
_entity_poly.type
_entity_poly.pdbx_seq_one_letter_code
_entity_poly.pdbx_strand_id
1 'polypeptide(L)'
;MGNFLEKIESVRDAFKAGLYEPALALALTLPDICAKIEHQSMSSARGYIEWCDAHIFTSQSTDSDVSFTGAALYQLRCSFLHNGDNTIYKKEGKTWKDVKIQVFELMKPKNEHRNELMLKIETWKDTDTGDITYKAKMNMQYIIDLICNASEEFYDSWQEKDDFDDHVVNILSYSS
;
A
#
# COMPACT_ATOMS: atom_id res chain seq x y z
N MET A 1 4.88 19.63 14.71
CA MET A 1 4.53 18.26 14.25
C MET A 1 5.58 17.88 13.23
N GLY A 2 6.11 16.67 13.23
CA GLY A 2 7.15 16.31 12.24
C GLY A 2 6.56 16.21 10.84
N ASN A 3 7.31 16.55 9.81
CA ASN A 3 6.85 16.55 8.41
C ASN A 3 6.25 15.20 7.96
N PHE A 4 6.71 14.08 8.55
CA PHE A 4 6.18 12.75 8.23
C PHE A 4 4.75 12.56 8.76
N LEU A 5 4.46 12.98 9.98
CA LEU A 5 3.10 12.93 10.53
C LEU A 5 2.13 13.84 9.76
N GLU A 6 2.59 15.02 9.32
CA GLU A 6 1.78 15.90 8.46
C GLU A 6 1.45 15.24 7.12
N LYS A 7 2.37 14.41 6.58
CA LYS A 7 2.10 13.63 5.37
C LYS A 7 1.03 12.56 5.62
N ILE A 8 1.05 11.88 6.76
CA ILE A 8 0.00 10.91 7.15
C ILE A 8 -1.35 11.61 7.30
N GLU A 9 -1.38 12.76 7.99
CA GLU A 9 -2.61 13.56 8.12
C GLU A 9 -3.14 14.03 6.76
N SER A 10 -2.25 14.42 5.83
CA SER A 10 -2.64 14.80 4.47
C SER A 10 -3.33 13.65 3.71
N VAL A 11 -2.90 12.40 3.93
CA VAL A 11 -3.60 11.21 3.39
C VAL A 11 -5.01 11.13 3.94
N ARG A 12 -5.15 11.23 5.27
CA ARG A 12 -6.44 11.13 5.96
C ARG A 12 -7.40 12.25 5.55
N ASP A 13 -6.89 13.45 5.41
CA ASP A 13 -7.68 14.62 5.01
C ASP A 13 -8.12 14.56 3.56
N ALA A 14 -7.25 14.13 2.64
CA ALA A 14 -7.62 13.87 1.26
C ALA A 14 -8.74 12.82 1.18
N PHE A 15 -8.64 11.75 1.97
CA PHE A 15 -9.67 10.71 2.01
C PHE A 15 -11.00 11.24 2.54
N LYS A 16 -10.99 11.98 3.66
CA LYS A 16 -12.18 12.63 4.24
C LYS A 16 -12.86 13.61 3.26
N ALA A 17 -12.05 14.30 2.44
CA ALA A 17 -12.53 15.19 1.39
C ALA A 17 -13.08 14.46 0.15
N GLY A 18 -13.09 13.11 0.14
CA GLY A 18 -13.56 12.31 -0.99
C GLY A 18 -12.56 12.19 -2.15
N LEU A 19 -11.34 12.65 -1.95
CA LEU A 19 -10.21 12.56 -2.91
C LEU A 19 -9.52 11.19 -2.77
N TYR A 20 -10.25 10.12 -3.10
CA TYR A 20 -9.82 8.75 -2.82
C TYR A 20 -8.56 8.32 -3.56
N GLU A 21 -8.44 8.65 -4.85
CA GLU A 21 -7.24 8.31 -5.64
C GLU A 21 -6.00 9.07 -5.18
N PRO A 22 -6.03 10.40 -4.95
CA PRO A 22 -4.93 11.13 -4.33
C PRO A 22 -4.54 10.60 -2.95
N ALA A 23 -5.51 10.26 -2.10
CA ALA A 23 -5.26 9.69 -0.78
C ALA A 23 -4.52 8.35 -0.89
N LEU A 24 -4.98 7.44 -1.76
CA LEU A 24 -4.33 6.15 -1.99
C LEU A 24 -2.92 6.34 -2.57
N ALA A 25 -2.77 7.22 -3.58
CA ALA A 25 -1.46 7.50 -4.17
C ALA A 25 -0.44 7.94 -3.11
N LEU A 26 -0.86 8.85 -2.22
CA LEU A 26 -0.01 9.36 -1.15
C LEU A 26 0.27 8.27 -0.09
N ALA A 27 -0.74 7.51 0.32
CA ALA A 27 -0.59 6.41 1.27
C ALA A 27 0.43 5.37 0.78
N LEU A 28 0.37 4.96 -0.50
CA LEU A 28 1.28 3.99 -1.10
C LEU A 28 2.75 4.44 -1.11
N THR A 29 3.05 5.72 -0.82
CA THR A 29 4.42 6.21 -0.68
C THR A 29 4.96 6.13 0.74
N LEU A 30 4.12 5.97 1.76
CA LEU A 30 4.56 5.94 3.16
C LEU A 30 5.50 4.77 3.46
N PRO A 31 5.22 3.53 3.00
CA PRO A 31 6.13 2.41 3.20
C PRO A 31 7.51 2.60 2.54
N ASP A 32 7.62 3.37 1.45
CA ASP A 32 8.92 3.69 0.84
C ASP A 32 9.81 4.49 1.81
N ILE A 33 9.21 5.43 2.54
CA ILE A 33 9.92 6.27 3.53
C ILE A 33 10.37 5.41 4.70
N CYS A 34 9.43 4.68 5.31
CA CYS A 34 9.71 3.83 6.46
C CYS A 34 10.77 2.75 6.14
N ALA A 35 10.63 2.11 4.97
CA ALA A 35 11.57 1.09 4.52
C ALA A 35 12.99 1.63 4.29
N LYS A 36 13.13 2.87 3.80
CA LYS A 36 14.45 3.50 3.66
C LYS A 36 15.13 3.74 4.99
N ILE A 37 14.37 4.08 6.02
CA ILE A 37 14.89 4.31 7.37
C ILE A 37 15.32 2.97 7.98
N GLU A 38 14.48 1.95 7.92
CA GLU A 38 14.75 0.65 8.52
C GLU A 38 15.80 -0.16 7.73
N HIS A 39 15.76 -0.09 6.40
CA HIS A 39 16.53 -0.93 5.49
C HIS A 39 17.44 -0.14 4.55
N GLN A 40 18.29 0.73 5.09
CA GLN A 40 19.13 1.68 4.34
C GLN A 40 19.97 1.04 3.21
N SER A 41 20.36 -0.21 3.35
CA SER A 41 21.22 -0.93 2.39
C SER A 41 20.44 -1.72 1.32
N MET A 42 19.10 -1.79 1.42
CA MET A 42 18.28 -2.58 0.50
C MET A 42 17.85 -1.79 -0.73
N SER A 43 17.53 -2.50 -1.82
CA SER A 43 16.84 -1.90 -2.95
C SER A 43 15.44 -1.47 -2.53
N SER A 44 14.91 -0.38 -3.14
CA SER A 44 13.59 0.16 -2.81
C SER A 44 12.47 -0.90 -2.86
N ALA A 45 12.49 -1.77 -3.86
CA ALA A 45 11.48 -2.82 -3.99
C ALA A 45 11.55 -3.83 -2.84
N ARG A 46 12.74 -4.28 -2.50
CA ARG A 46 12.93 -5.28 -1.44
C ARG A 46 12.63 -4.69 -0.08
N GLY A 47 13.15 -3.49 0.22
CA GLY A 47 12.88 -2.81 1.48
C GLY A 47 11.38 -2.56 1.69
N TYR A 48 10.68 -2.07 0.66
CA TYR A 48 9.23 -1.89 0.71
C TYR A 48 8.48 -3.16 1.07
N ILE A 49 8.81 -4.28 0.38
CA ILE A 49 8.15 -5.57 0.61
C ILE A 49 8.40 -6.08 2.03
N GLU A 50 9.66 -6.11 2.46
CA GLU A 50 10.03 -6.61 3.79
C GLU A 50 9.42 -5.74 4.90
N TRP A 51 9.39 -4.42 4.72
CA TRP A 51 8.75 -3.52 5.68
C TRP A 51 7.23 -3.78 5.77
N CYS A 52 6.54 -3.89 4.64
CA CYS A 52 5.10 -4.17 4.63
C CYS A 52 4.76 -5.53 5.27
N ASP A 53 5.57 -6.56 4.99
CA ASP A 53 5.36 -7.88 5.59
C ASP A 53 5.60 -7.86 7.10
N ALA A 54 6.58 -7.08 7.58
CA ALA A 54 6.91 -6.95 8.99
C ALA A 54 5.93 -6.07 9.79
N HIS A 55 5.37 -5.01 9.20
CA HIS A 55 4.60 -4.00 9.93
C HIS A 55 3.11 -3.95 9.57
N ILE A 56 2.72 -4.38 8.37
CA ILE A 56 1.32 -4.35 7.93
C ILE A 56 0.68 -5.74 7.97
N PHE A 57 1.41 -6.78 7.54
CA PHE A 57 0.84 -8.12 7.29
C PHE A 57 1.26 -9.17 8.33
N THR A 58 1.68 -8.77 9.51
CA THR A 58 2.20 -9.64 10.60
C THR A 58 1.24 -10.74 11.06
N SER A 59 -0.07 -10.56 10.89
CA SER A 59 -1.12 -11.44 11.46
C SER A 59 -1.91 -12.20 10.41
N GLN A 60 -1.48 -12.22 9.15
CA GLN A 60 -2.25 -12.95 8.13
C GLN A 60 -2.10 -14.45 8.33
N SER A 61 -3.21 -15.12 8.60
CA SER A 61 -3.27 -16.58 8.65
C SER A 61 -2.93 -17.15 7.28
N THR A 62 -2.03 -18.11 7.24
CA THR A 62 -1.54 -18.79 6.02
C THR A 62 -2.53 -19.82 5.48
N ASP A 63 -3.80 -19.76 5.89
CA ASP A 63 -4.80 -20.77 5.56
C ASP A 63 -5.37 -20.68 4.12
N SER A 64 -4.99 -19.66 3.36
CA SER A 64 -5.35 -19.57 1.93
C SER A 64 -4.12 -19.68 1.03
N ASP A 65 -4.22 -20.45 -0.05
CA ASP A 65 -3.17 -20.56 -1.09
C ASP A 65 -2.76 -19.21 -1.73
N VAL A 66 -3.52 -18.15 -1.47
CA VAL A 66 -3.29 -16.80 -1.95
C VAL A 66 -3.54 -15.81 -0.83
N SER A 67 -2.47 -15.15 -0.38
CA SER A 67 -2.52 -14.09 0.63
C SER A 67 -2.18 -12.73 0.01
N PHE A 68 -2.67 -11.67 0.63
CA PHE A 68 -2.24 -10.31 0.31
C PHE A 68 -0.99 -10.00 1.13
N THR A 69 0.12 -9.71 0.46
CA THR A 69 1.45 -9.57 1.04
C THR A 69 2.06 -8.21 0.70
N GLY A 70 3.19 -7.89 1.30
CA GLY A 70 3.99 -6.73 0.91
C GLY A 70 4.35 -6.71 -0.57
N ALA A 71 4.60 -7.89 -1.16
CA ALA A 71 4.84 -8.00 -2.59
C ALA A 71 3.60 -7.63 -3.41
N ALA A 72 2.39 -8.01 -2.99
CA ALA A 72 1.14 -7.63 -3.65
C ALA A 72 0.89 -6.11 -3.53
N LEU A 73 1.14 -5.53 -2.35
CA LEU A 73 1.02 -4.09 -2.13
C LEU A 73 2.03 -3.29 -2.97
N TYR A 74 3.26 -3.79 -3.09
CA TYR A 74 4.28 -3.18 -3.95
C TYR A 74 3.86 -3.20 -5.43
N GLN A 75 3.25 -4.29 -5.89
CA GLN A 75 2.73 -4.37 -7.26
C GLN A 75 1.57 -3.39 -7.49
N LEU A 76 0.64 -3.28 -6.53
CA LEU A 76 -0.42 -2.26 -6.58
C LEU A 76 0.20 -0.86 -6.69
N ARG A 77 1.19 -0.54 -5.85
CA ARG A 77 1.91 0.73 -5.89
C ARG A 77 2.52 1.00 -7.27
N CYS A 78 3.23 0.02 -7.83
CA CYS A 78 3.86 0.17 -9.14
C CYS A 78 2.83 0.40 -10.25
N SER A 79 1.76 -0.39 -10.29
CA SER A 79 0.72 -0.25 -11.30
C SER A 79 -0.02 1.08 -11.17
N PHE A 80 -0.41 1.43 -9.95
CA PHE A 80 -1.21 2.63 -9.68
C PHE A 80 -0.41 3.91 -9.92
N LEU A 81 0.82 4.01 -9.38
CA LEU A 81 1.61 5.24 -9.47
C LEU A 81 2.29 5.44 -10.82
N HIS A 82 2.67 4.37 -11.53
CA HIS A 82 3.41 4.50 -12.78
C HIS A 82 2.54 4.36 -14.02
N ASN A 83 1.48 3.55 -13.95
CA ASN A 83 0.65 3.26 -15.11
C ASN A 83 -0.76 3.87 -14.99
N GLY A 84 -1.15 4.34 -13.80
CA GLY A 84 -2.53 4.75 -13.51
C GLY A 84 -3.51 3.58 -13.61
N ASP A 85 -3.04 2.36 -13.35
CA ASP A 85 -3.76 1.11 -13.60
C ASP A 85 -3.86 0.27 -12.33
N ASN A 86 -4.83 -0.62 -12.30
CA ASN A 86 -5.05 -1.59 -11.23
C ASN A 86 -4.69 -3.02 -11.65
N THR A 87 -4.04 -3.20 -12.80
CA THR A 87 -3.67 -4.50 -13.34
C THR A 87 -2.17 -4.74 -13.22
N ILE A 88 -1.80 -5.91 -12.72
CA ILE A 88 -0.41 -6.36 -12.69
C ILE A 88 -0.08 -7.05 -14.01
N TYR A 89 0.69 -6.37 -14.84
CA TYR A 89 1.22 -6.96 -16.06
C TYR A 89 2.41 -7.87 -15.73
N LYS A 90 2.29 -9.15 -16.02
CA LYS A 90 3.43 -10.07 -15.98
C LYS A 90 4.42 -9.66 -17.06
N LYS A 91 5.52 -9.01 -16.71
CA LYS A 91 6.66 -8.88 -17.62
C LYS A 91 7.33 -10.25 -17.73
N GLU A 92 7.44 -10.77 -18.96
CA GLU A 92 8.24 -11.98 -19.23
C GLU A 92 9.64 -11.83 -18.60
N GLY A 93 10.04 -12.81 -17.78
CA GLY A 93 11.36 -12.87 -17.16
C GLY A 93 11.54 -12.15 -15.82
N LYS A 94 10.55 -11.44 -15.29
CA LYS A 94 10.55 -10.85 -13.93
C LYS A 94 9.32 -11.31 -13.16
N THR A 95 9.35 -12.53 -12.68
CA THR A 95 8.35 -13.02 -11.73
C THR A 95 8.74 -12.60 -10.32
N TRP A 96 7.91 -11.78 -9.68
CA TRP A 96 7.74 -11.83 -8.25
C TRP A 96 7.05 -13.18 -8.00
N LYS A 97 7.85 -14.20 -7.66
CA LYS A 97 7.47 -15.62 -7.70
C LYS A 97 6.24 -15.96 -6.88
N ASP A 98 5.82 -15.06 -5.98
CA ASP A 98 4.81 -15.33 -4.97
C ASP A 98 3.54 -14.47 -5.12
N VAL A 99 3.46 -13.51 -6.05
CA VAL A 99 2.25 -12.70 -6.25
C VAL A 99 1.36 -13.35 -7.29
N LYS A 100 0.30 -14.00 -6.83
CA LYS A 100 -0.72 -14.60 -7.68
C LYS A 100 -1.79 -13.61 -8.13
N ILE A 101 -1.94 -12.47 -7.43
CA ILE A 101 -2.94 -11.44 -7.73
C ILE A 101 -2.57 -10.72 -9.03
N GLN A 102 -3.52 -10.63 -9.97
CA GLN A 102 -3.33 -9.99 -11.27
C GLN A 102 -4.14 -8.71 -11.42
N VAL A 103 -5.24 -8.57 -10.68
CA VAL A 103 -6.12 -7.41 -10.74
C VAL A 103 -6.50 -6.96 -9.35
N PHE A 104 -6.45 -5.65 -9.13
CA PHE A 104 -6.96 -5.01 -7.92
C PHE A 104 -8.26 -4.29 -8.24
N GLU A 105 -9.32 -4.64 -7.54
CA GLU A 105 -10.60 -3.96 -7.60
C GLU A 105 -10.74 -3.07 -6.35
N LEU A 106 -10.50 -1.77 -6.54
CA LEU A 106 -10.52 -0.78 -5.48
C LEU A 106 -11.95 -0.25 -5.30
N MET A 107 -12.53 -0.46 -4.12
CA MET A 107 -13.89 -0.06 -3.82
C MET A 107 -13.91 1.21 -2.97
N LYS A 108 -14.71 2.20 -3.39
CA LYS A 108 -15.01 3.38 -2.58
C LYS A 108 -15.83 2.98 -1.37
N PRO A 109 -15.65 3.66 -0.20
CA PRO A 109 -16.49 3.41 0.96
C PRO A 109 -17.94 3.73 0.64
N LYS A 110 -18.86 2.82 0.97
CA LYS A 110 -20.29 3.09 0.97
C LYS A 110 -20.68 3.77 2.28
N ASN A 111 -21.52 4.80 2.21
CA ASN A 111 -21.81 5.73 3.30
C ASN A 111 -22.40 5.14 4.60
N GLU A 112 -22.68 3.84 4.72
CA GLU A 112 -23.46 3.35 5.88
C GLU A 112 -22.99 2.07 6.56
N HIS A 113 -22.05 1.28 6.02
CA HIS A 113 -21.64 0.04 6.69
C HIS A 113 -20.13 -0.16 6.69
N ARG A 114 -19.52 0.11 7.84
CA ARG A 114 -18.08 -0.15 8.14
C ARG A 114 -17.67 -1.63 8.03
N ASN A 115 -18.61 -2.55 7.82
CA ASN A 115 -18.37 -4.00 7.92
C ASN A 115 -18.38 -4.75 6.59
N GLU A 116 -18.49 -4.08 5.44
CA GLU A 116 -18.50 -4.80 4.16
C GLU A 116 -17.11 -4.86 3.54
N LEU A 117 -16.61 -6.06 3.46
CA LEU A 117 -15.47 -6.52 2.66
C LEU A 117 -14.21 -5.66 2.76
N MET A 118 -13.42 -5.90 3.81
CA MET A 118 -12.11 -5.23 3.95
C MET A 118 -11.15 -5.66 2.83
N LEU A 119 -11.01 -6.97 2.61
CA LEU A 119 -10.22 -7.57 1.55
C LEU A 119 -10.81 -8.94 1.19
N LYS A 120 -11.01 -9.20 -0.10
CA LYS A 120 -11.43 -10.51 -0.62
C LYS A 120 -10.61 -10.86 -1.84
N ILE A 121 -10.08 -12.08 -1.87
CA ILE A 121 -9.43 -12.62 -3.05
C ILE A 121 -10.43 -13.54 -3.77
N GLU A 122 -10.72 -13.23 -5.03
CA GLU A 122 -11.59 -14.00 -5.88
C GLU A 122 -10.77 -14.69 -6.98
N THR A 123 -11.12 -15.93 -7.28
CA THR A 123 -10.50 -16.71 -8.36
C THR A 123 -11.41 -16.69 -9.56
N TRP A 124 -10.86 -16.32 -10.70
CA TRP A 124 -11.53 -16.38 -11.99
C TRP A 124 -10.84 -17.39 -12.88
N LYS A 125 -11.61 -18.31 -13.45
CA LYS A 125 -11.11 -19.28 -14.42
C LYS A 125 -11.67 -18.91 -15.80
N ASP A 126 -10.78 -18.64 -16.73
CA ASP A 126 -11.16 -18.48 -18.13
C ASP A 126 -11.65 -19.83 -18.67
N THR A 127 -12.84 -19.84 -19.25
CA THR A 127 -13.45 -21.10 -19.77
C THR A 127 -12.82 -21.57 -21.06
N ASP A 128 -12.22 -20.68 -21.83
CA ASP A 128 -11.68 -20.99 -23.16
C ASP A 128 -10.21 -21.41 -23.09
N THR A 129 -9.42 -20.74 -22.24
CA THR A 129 -7.98 -21.04 -22.08
C THR A 129 -7.69 -21.93 -20.88
N GLY A 130 -8.59 -21.99 -19.90
CA GLY A 130 -8.39 -22.67 -18.62
C GLY A 130 -7.51 -21.90 -17.63
N ASP A 131 -7.07 -20.69 -17.97
CA ASP A 131 -6.23 -19.86 -17.15
C ASP A 131 -6.95 -19.39 -15.88
N ILE A 132 -6.21 -19.34 -14.78
CA ILE A 132 -6.72 -18.88 -13.49
C ILE A 132 -6.18 -17.46 -13.22
N THR A 133 -7.11 -16.53 -13.02
CA THR A 133 -6.84 -15.15 -12.62
C THR A 133 -7.28 -14.92 -11.17
N TYR A 134 -6.40 -14.34 -10.37
CA TYR A 134 -6.72 -13.93 -8.99
C TYR A 134 -6.97 -12.42 -8.94
N LYS A 135 -8.15 -12.06 -8.42
CA LYS A 135 -8.57 -10.68 -8.25
C LYS A 135 -8.68 -10.34 -6.77
N ALA A 136 -8.00 -9.30 -6.33
CA ALA A 136 -8.16 -8.76 -4.98
C ALA A 136 -9.17 -7.61 -5.01
N LYS A 137 -10.30 -7.79 -4.32
CA LYS A 137 -11.25 -6.72 -4.04
C LYS A 137 -10.91 -6.09 -2.70
N MET A 138 -10.69 -4.78 -2.69
CA MET A 138 -10.25 -4.07 -1.49
C MET A 138 -11.07 -2.81 -1.26
N ASN A 139 -11.47 -2.60 0.00
CA ASN A 139 -11.96 -1.30 0.42
C ASN A 139 -10.79 -0.32 0.53
N MET A 140 -10.86 0.80 -0.18
CA MET A 140 -9.80 1.81 -0.19
C MET A 140 -9.55 2.40 1.19
N GLN A 141 -10.58 2.61 2.01
CA GLN A 141 -10.41 3.07 3.38
C GLN A 141 -9.59 2.08 4.19
N TYR A 142 -9.91 0.80 4.08
CA TYR A 142 -9.22 -0.25 4.84
C TYR A 142 -7.72 -0.29 4.53
N ILE A 143 -7.33 -0.28 3.25
CA ILE A 143 -5.92 -0.33 2.89
C ILE A 143 -5.17 0.97 3.26
N ILE A 144 -5.82 2.12 3.12
CA ILE A 144 -5.27 3.40 3.54
C ILE A 144 -5.06 3.43 5.06
N ASP A 145 -6.06 3.01 5.83
CA ASP A 145 -5.97 2.96 7.30
C ASP A 145 -4.86 2.01 7.75
N LEU A 146 -4.73 0.82 7.15
CA LEU A 146 -3.65 -0.11 7.44
C LEU A 146 -2.27 0.52 7.23
N ILE A 147 -2.06 1.16 6.09
CA ILE A 147 -0.78 1.79 5.76
C ILE A 147 -0.50 2.96 6.71
N CYS A 148 -1.47 3.83 6.92
CA CYS A 148 -1.31 5.00 7.80
C CYS A 148 -1.00 4.60 9.23
N ASN A 149 -1.76 3.64 9.78
CA ASN A 149 -1.58 3.19 11.16
C ASN A 149 -0.22 2.52 11.36
N ALA A 150 0.17 1.60 10.47
CA ALA A 150 1.49 0.97 10.55
C ALA A 150 2.64 1.98 10.42
N SER A 151 2.50 2.99 9.55
CA SER A 151 3.49 4.04 9.38
C SER A 151 3.59 4.96 10.60
N GLU A 152 2.48 5.27 11.25
CA GLU A 152 2.42 6.06 12.48
C GLU A 152 3.03 5.29 13.66
N GLU A 153 2.66 4.00 13.83
CA GLU A 153 3.25 3.13 14.86
C GLU A 153 4.76 2.97 14.67
N PHE A 154 5.21 2.80 13.44
CA PHE A 154 6.64 2.74 13.13
C PHE A 154 7.34 4.06 13.48
N TYR A 155 6.78 5.20 13.06
CA TYR A 155 7.30 6.52 13.45
C TYR A 155 7.37 6.68 14.96
N ASP A 156 6.33 6.32 15.70
CA ASP A 156 6.29 6.47 17.17
C ASP A 156 7.35 5.61 17.86
N SER A 157 7.62 4.42 17.35
CA SER A 157 8.61 3.49 17.89
C SER A 157 10.06 3.87 17.56
N TRP A 158 10.30 4.66 16.50
CA TRP A 158 11.65 5.04 16.07
C TRP A 158 12.23 6.13 16.94
N GLN A 159 13.50 5.98 17.35
CA GLN A 159 14.13 6.93 18.30
C GLN A 159 14.57 8.22 17.61
N GLU A 160 15.19 8.14 16.45
CA GLU A 160 15.77 9.27 15.71
C GLU A 160 14.72 9.85 14.74
N LYS A 161 13.85 10.75 15.24
CA LYS A 161 12.76 11.31 14.42
C LYS A 161 13.24 12.13 13.23
N ASP A 162 14.43 12.70 13.31
CA ASP A 162 15.03 13.50 12.24
C ASP A 162 15.31 12.65 10.98
N ASP A 163 15.49 11.33 11.12
CA ASP A 163 15.65 10.42 9.99
C ASP A 163 14.48 10.51 9.00
N PHE A 164 13.26 10.78 9.51
CA PHE A 164 12.08 10.94 8.65
C PHE A 164 12.09 12.23 7.86
N ASP A 165 12.59 13.32 8.43
CA ASP A 165 12.58 14.62 7.78
C ASP A 165 13.50 14.66 6.55
N ASP A 166 14.56 13.87 6.54
CA ASP A 166 15.47 13.72 5.38
C ASP A 166 14.80 13.03 4.18
N HIS A 167 13.70 12.32 4.40
CA HIS A 167 12.98 11.54 3.40
C HIS A 167 11.62 12.12 3.02
N VAL A 168 11.24 13.28 3.56
CA VAL A 168 9.98 13.96 3.28
C VAL A 168 10.26 15.31 2.65
N VAL A 169 9.53 15.63 1.58
CA VAL A 169 9.63 16.95 0.93
C VAL A 169 9.07 18.02 1.87
N ASN A 170 9.92 18.96 2.26
CA ASN A 170 9.54 20.11 3.05
C ASN A 170 8.85 21.15 2.16
N ILE A 171 7.59 21.44 2.43
CA ILE A 171 6.86 22.54 1.82
C ILE A 171 7.00 23.75 2.72
N LEU A 172 7.88 24.68 2.33
CA LEU A 172 8.07 25.93 3.08
C LEU A 172 6.89 26.87 2.80
N SER A 173 6.23 27.36 3.85
CA SER A 173 5.29 28.46 3.73
C SER A 173 6.06 29.77 3.53
N TYR A 174 5.76 30.49 2.44
CA TYR A 174 6.21 31.87 2.34
C TYR A 174 5.44 32.73 3.35
N SER A 175 6.14 33.27 4.34
CA SER A 175 5.61 34.38 5.11
C SER A 175 5.61 35.64 4.21
N SER A 176 4.44 36.12 3.85
CA SER A 176 4.24 37.42 3.21
C SER A 176 4.59 38.57 4.14
#